data_57254f3009156922385eeb01c0b3437e
#
_entry.id   57254f3009156922385eeb01c0b3437e
#
_cell.length_a   1.000
_cell.length_b   1.000
_cell.length_c   1.000
_cell.angle_alpha   90.00
_cell.angle_beta   90.00
_cell.angle_gamma   90.00
#
_symmetry.space_group_name_H-M   'P 1'
#
loop_
_entity.id
_entity.type
_entity.pdbx_description
1 polymer ?
#
loop_
_entity_poly.entity_id
_entity_poly.type
_entity_poly.pdbx_seq_one_letter_code
_entity_poly.pdbx_strand_id
1 'polypeptide(L)'
;MGNFIFENYGGIEGLYHVQPEVHSDARGYFMETYNYNDFKKAGLGMVFVQDNQSLSAKGVLRGLHFQKEHTQGKLVRAISGEIFDVAVDIRKGSKTYGKWAGVILSAEKKNMLYVPEGFAHGFYVLSDTAEFLYKCTDFYDPSSEAVIMWNDPA
;
A
#
# COMPACT_ATOMS: atom_id res chain seq x y z
N MET A 1 9.57 -20.79 8.47
CA MET A 1 8.59 -19.85 9.01
C MET A 1 8.92 -18.44 8.56
N GLY A 2 7.96 -17.74 7.94
CA GLY A 2 8.17 -16.36 7.53
C GLY A 2 7.86 -15.39 8.67
N ASN A 3 8.40 -14.17 8.57
CA ASN A 3 8.17 -13.11 9.53
C ASN A 3 6.96 -12.23 9.18
N PHE A 4 6.07 -12.72 8.31
CA PHE A 4 4.92 -11.97 7.81
C PHE A 4 3.70 -12.87 7.70
N ILE A 5 2.51 -12.29 7.93
CA ILE A 5 1.23 -12.90 7.63
C ILE A 5 0.66 -12.17 6.42
N PHE A 6 0.38 -12.90 5.35
CA PHE A 6 -0.18 -12.38 4.11
C PHE A 6 -1.64 -12.81 4.00
N GLU A 7 -2.52 -11.87 3.80
CA GLU A 7 -3.96 -12.10 3.69
C GLU A 7 -4.51 -11.42 2.45
N ASN A 8 -5.13 -12.19 1.53
CA ASN A 8 -5.85 -11.57 0.43
C ASN A 8 -6.94 -10.66 1.00
N TYR A 9 -6.98 -9.41 0.56
CA TYR A 9 -7.80 -8.40 1.17
C TYR A 9 -8.98 -7.97 0.29
N GLY A 10 -10.17 -7.89 0.92
CA GLY A 10 -11.36 -7.40 0.25
C GLY A 10 -11.89 -8.27 -0.90
N GLY A 11 -11.40 -9.49 -1.04
CA GLY A 11 -11.79 -10.37 -2.13
C GLY A 11 -11.28 -9.93 -3.50
N ILE A 12 -10.29 -9.03 -3.54
CA ILE A 12 -9.71 -8.50 -4.78
C ILE A 12 -8.40 -9.21 -5.06
N GLU A 13 -8.30 -9.85 -6.22
CA GLU A 13 -7.12 -10.62 -6.60
C GLU A 13 -5.86 -9.75 -6.63
N GLY A 14 -4.82 -10.20 -5.94
CA GLY A 14 -3.53 -9.55 -5.88
C GLY A 14 -3.38 -8.49 -4.78
N LEU A 15 -4.47 -8.09 -4.15
CA LEU A 15 -4.45 -7.13 -3.03
C LEU A 15 -4.23 -7.89 -1.72
N TYR A 16 -3.16 -7.54 -0.99
CA TYR A 16 -2.80 -8.24 0.24
C TYR A 16 -2.61 -7.29 1.40
N HIS A 17 -3.24 -7.63 2.52
CA HIS A 17 -2.90 -7.07 3.81
C HIS A 17 -1.71 -7.86 4.37
N VAL A 18 -0.69 -7.15 4.83
CA VAL A 18 0.55 -7.77 5.29
C VAL A 18 0.80 -7.33 6.73
N GLN A 19 0.92 -8.30 7.63
CA GLN A 19 1.24 -8.04 9.03
C GLN A 19 2.62 -8.59 9.34
N PRO A 20 3.62 -7.71 9.61
CA PRO A 20 4.94 -8.18 10.06
C PRO A 20 4.86 -8.76 11.46
N GLU A 21 5.73 -9.71 11.75
CA GLU A 21 5.96 -10.18 13.11
C GLU A 21 6.78 -9.14 13.86
N VAL A 22 6.28 -8.71 15.00
CA VAL A 22 6.92 -7.68 15.83
C VAL A 22 7.54 -8.36 17.06
N HIS A 23 8.84 -8.17 17.24
CA HIS A 23 9.59 -8.70 18.38
C HIS A 23 9.80 -7.59 19.40
N SER A 24 9.08 -7.66 20.51
CA SER A 24 9.12 -6.64 21.56
C SER A 24 9.87 -7.13 22.79
N ASP A 25 10.62 -6.23 23.41
CA ASP A 25 11.29 -6.45 24.69
C ASP A 25 11.39 -5.13 25.48
N ALA A 26 12.14 -5.13 26.61
CA ALA A 26 12.26 -3.94 27.44
C ALA A 26 12.92 -2.74 26.76
N ARG A 27 13.64 -2.97 25.66
CA ARG A 27 14.31 -1.91 24.89
C ARG A 27 13.41 -1.28 23.82
N GLY A 28 12.27 -1.91 23.49
CA GLY A 28 11.40 -1.49 22.42
C GLY A 28 11.00 -2.67 21.53
N TYR A 29 11.01 -2.47 20.22
CA TYR A 29 10.66 -3.55 19.30
C TYR A 29 11.60 -3.60 18.11
N PHE A 30 11.62 -4.77 17.47
CA PHE A 30 12.30 -5.00 16.20
C PHE A 30 11.32 -5.73 15.26
N MET A 31 11.34 -5.39 13.99
CA MET A 31 10.61 -6.14 12.97
C MET A 31 11.31 -5.98 11.62
N GLU A 32 11.21 -7.01 10.79
CA GLU A 32 11.51 -6.85 9.38
C GLU A 32 10.32 -6.15 8.73
N THR A 33 10.58 -5.17 7.89
CA THR A 33 9.53 -4.47 7.15
C THR A 33 9.41 -4.96 5.72
N TYR A 34 10.40 -5.67 5.23
CA TYR A 34 10.40 -6.31 3.94
C TYR A 34 11.49 -7.37 3.88
N ASN A 35 11.17 -8.51 3.26
CA ASN A 35 12.13 -9.59 3.00
C ASN A 35 11.74 -10.22 1.66
N TYR A 36 12.62 -10.11 0.67
CA TYR A 36 12.34 -10.61 -0.68
C TYR A 36 11.98 -12.09 -0.69
N ASN A 37 12.73 -12.91 0.07
CA ASN A 37 12.50 -14.35 0.08
C ASN A 37 11.13 -14.72 0.67
N ASP A 38 10.72 -14.06 1.74
CA ASP A 38 9.42 -14.30 2.37
C ASP A 38 8.28 -13.85 1.46
N PHE A 39 8.41 -12.69 0.83
CA PHE A 39 7.42 -12.19 -0.12
C PHE A 39 7.34 -13.08 -1.35
N LYS A 40 8.46 -13.56 -1.87
CA LYS A 40 8.49 -14.46 -3.02
C LYS A 40 7.76 -15.77 -2.71
N LYS A 41 7.96 -16.34 -1.53
CA LYS A 41 7.26 -17.56 -1.08
C LYS A 41 5.75 -17.36 -1.02
N ALA A 42 5.29 -16.14 -0.72
CA ALA A 42 3.88 -15.79 -0.68
C ALA A 42 3.30 -15.45 -2.06
N GLY A 43 4.09 -15.55 -3.13
CA GLY A 43 3.67 -15.19 -4.48
C GLY A 43 3.87 -13.73 -4.83
N LEU A 44 4.59 -12.97 -3.99
CA LEU A 44 4.87 -11.54 -4.18
C LEU A 44 6.36 -11.31 -4.44
N GLY A 45 6.88 -12.01 -5.48
CA GLY A 45 8.30 -11.99 -5.81
C GLY A 45 8.75 -10.88 -6.74
N MET A 46 7.98 -9.79 -6.82
CA MET A 46 8.36 -8.62 -7.61
C MET A 46 9.59 -7.92 -7.01
N VAL A 47 10.31 -7.20 -7.85
CA VAL A 47 11.45 -6.39 -7.40
C VAL A 47 10.99 -4.96 -7.21
N PHE A 48 11.25 -4.40 -6.03
CA PHE A 48 11.00 -2.99 -5.76
C PHE A 48 12.22 -2.16 -6.13
N VAL A 49 12.00 -1.07 -6.83
CA VAL A 49 13.09 -0.25 -7.42
C VAL A 49 13.12 1.19 -6.90
N GLN A 50 12.08 1.59 -6.14
CA GLN A 50 11.97 2.96 -5.65
C GLN A 50 11.27 2.97 -4.29
N ASP A 51 11.81 3.75 -3.35
CA ASP A 51 11.19 4.03 -2.06
C ASP A 51 10.79 5.51 -2.00
N ASN A 52 9.58 5.76 -1.48
CA ASN A 52 9.09 7.12 -1.29
C ASN A 52 8.59 7.32 0.14
N GLN A 53 8.71 8.54 0.64
CA GLN A 53 8.22 8.92 1.97
C GLN A 53 7.56 10.29 1.91
N SER A 54 6.44 10.44 2.61
CA SER A 54 5.74 11.72 2.72
C SER A 54 5.27 11.96 4.15
N LEU A 55 5.13 13.25 4.49
CA LEU A 55 4.50 13.71 5.73
C LEU A 55 3.26 14.51 5.32
N SER A 56 2.14 14.25 5.96
CA SER A 56 0.88 14.94 5.66
C SER A 56 0.13 15.27 6.94
N ALA A 57 -0.55 16.41 6.93
CA ALA A 57 -1.38 16.89 8.06
C ALA A 57 -2.75 16.21 8.04
N LYS A 58 -3.45 16.28 9.16
CA LYS A 58 -4.81 15.76 9.31
C LYS A 58 -5.74 16.29 8.22
N GLY A 59 -6.54 15.39 7.67
CA GLY A 59 -7.52 15.72 6.65
C GLY A 59 -6.95 15.80 5.23
N VAL A 60 -5.65 15.64 5.06
CA VAL A 60 -5.07 15.59 3.71
C VAL A 60 -5.49 14.29 3.02
N LEU A 61 -5.99 14.43 1.80
CA LEU A 61 -6.31 13.35 0.89
C LEU A 61 -5.32 13.37 -0.27
N ARG A 62 -4.59 12.27 -0.46
CA ARG A 62 -3.69 12.10 -1.60
C ARG A 62 -4.22 10.97 -2.48
N GLY A 63 -4.41 11.24 -3.75
CA GLY A 63 -4.85 10.25 -4.73
C GLY A 63 -6.25 10.54 -5.27
N LEU A 64 -6.86 9.58 -5.88
CA LEU A 64 -6.36 8.23 -6.21
C LEU A 64 -5.44 8.29 -7.43
N HIS A 65 -4.21 7.88 -7.26
CA HIS A 65 -3.17 7.97 -8.30
C HIS A 65 -2.95 6.62 -9.00
N PHE A 66 -2.64 6.69 -10.30
CA PHE A 66 -2.12 5.55 -11.05
C PHE A 66 -1.28 6.04 -12.21
N GLN A 67 -0.46 5.17 -12.76
CA GLN A 67 0.31 5.44 -13.98
C GLN A 67 -0.26 4.60 -15.11
N LYS A 68 -0.50 5.21 -16.27
CA LYS A 68 -1.02 4.52 -17.45
C LYS A 68 0.01 3.59 -18.07
N GLU A 69 1.25 4.05 -18.08
CA GLU A 69 2.42 3.27 -18.44
C GLU A 69 3.34 3.21 -17.22
N HIS A 70 4.23 2.23 -17.16
CA HIS A 70 5.07 2.01 -15.98
C HIS A 70 4.22 1.86 -14.72
N THR A 71 3.18 1.03 -14.79
CA THR A 71 2.30 0.78 -13.64
C THR A 71 3.12 0.32 -12.44
N GLN A 72 2.78 0.85 -11.27
CA GLN A 72 3.52 0.58 -10.05
C GLN A 72 2.71 -0.30 -9.10
N GLY A 73 3.26 -1.46 -8.73
CA GLY A 73 2.87 -2.15 -7.52
C GLY A 73 3.49 -1.42 -6.33
N LYS A 74 2.76 -1.33 -5.23
CA LYS A 74 3.18 -0.55 -4.06
C LYS A 74 3.02 -1.35 -2.79
N LEU A 75 4.06 -1.39 -1.97
CA LEU A 75 3.99 -1.88 -0.61
C LEU A 75 4.00 -0.67 0.32
N VAL A 76 2.87 -0.43 0.98
CA VAL A 76 2.62 0.83 1.69
C VAL A 76 2.44 0.61 3.19
N ARG A 77 2.93 1.56 3.99
CA ARG A 77 2.75 1.58 5.44
C ARG A 77 2.84 2.97 6.02
N ALA A 78 2.21 3.19 7.16
CA ALA A 78 2.38 4.39 7.95
C ALA A 78 3.47 4.15 9.00
N ILE A 79 4.47 5.02 9.06
CA ILE A 79 5.55 4.95 10.07
C ILE A 79 5.32 5.90 11.24
N SER A 80 4.38 6.81 11.11
CA SER A 80 3.81 7.60 12.20
C SER A 80 2.36 7.91 11.87
N GLY A 81 1.52 7.99 12.91
CA GLY A 81 0.12 8.33 12.75
C GLY A 81 -0.74 7.21 12.18
N GLU A 82 -1.87 7.61 11.62
CA GLU A 82 -2.91 6.70 11.14
C GLU A 82 -3.55 7.23 9.87
N ILE A 83 -3.73 6.36 8.88
CA ILE A 83 -4.35 6.70 7.60
C ILE A 83 -5.43 5.69 7.24
N PHE A 84 -6.40 6.14 6.43
CA PHE A 84 -7.31 5.26 5.71
C PHE A 84 -6.79 5.10 4.28
N ASP A 85 -6.28 3.91 3.98
CA ASP A 85 -5.66 3.60 2.70
C ASP A 85 -6.65 2.91 1.79
N VAL A 86 -6.73 3.35 0.53
CA VAL A 86 -7.73 2.88 -0.43
C VAL A 86 -7.06 2.43 -1.73
N ALA A 87 -7.45 1.25 -2.19
CA ALA A 87 -7.02 0.70 -3.47
C ALA A 87 -8.23 0.34 -4.31
N VAL A 88 -8.21 0.71 -5.58
CA VAL A 88 -9.27 0.45 -6.55
C VAL A 88 -8.72 -0.37 -7.70
N ASP A 89 -9.35 -1.49 -8.00
CA ASP A 89 -8.98 -2.32 -9.15
C ASP A 89 -9.45 -1.66 -10.44
N ILE A 90 -8.51 -1.15 -11.24
CA ILE A 90 -8.80 -0.55 -12.54
C ILE A 90 -8.20 -1.36 -13.69
N ARG A 91 -7.89 -2.64 -13.45
CA ARG A 91 -7.38 -3.55 -14.49
C ARG A 91 -8.52 -3.95 -15.42
N LYS A 92 -8.38 -3.63 -16.69
CA LYS A 92 -9.34 -4.06 -17.72
C LYS A 92 -9.39 -5.58 -17.80
N GLY A 93 -10.59 -6.15 -17.81
CA GLY A 93 -10.78 -7.59 -17.87
C GLY A 93 -10.66 -8.31 -16.52
N SER A 94 -10.34 -7.62 -15.45
CA SER A 94 -10.35 -8.19 -14.10
C SER A 94 -11.78 -8.49 -13.66
N LYS A 95 -11.97 -9.60 -12.96
CA LYS A 95 -13.26 -9.96 -12.38
C LYS A 95 -13.71 -8.97 -11.31
N THR A 96 -12.77 -8.22 -10.74
CA THR A 96 -13.03 -7.24 -9.69
C THR A 96 -12.82 -5.80 -10.19
N TYR A 97 -12.86 -5.59 -11.50
CA TYR A 97 -12.75 -4.25 -12.08
C TYR A 97 -13.76 -3.30 -11.43
N GLY A 98 -13.28 -2.15 -10.97
CA GLY A 98 -14.10 -1.13 -10.31
C GLY A 98 -14.35 -1.36 -8.84
N LYS A 99 -14.00 -2.53 -8.30
CA LYS A 99 -14.11 -2.78 -6.87
C LYS A 99 -12.97 -2.09 -6.12
N TRP A 100 -13.28 -1.67 -4.91
CA TRP A 100 -12.29 -1.04 -4.06
C TRP A 100 -12.31 -1.65 -2.66
N ALA A 101 -11.21 -1.49 -1.95
CA ALA A 101 -11.08 -1.85 -0.55
C ALA A 101 -10.33 -0.75 0.20
N GLY A 102 -10.70 -0.55 1.44
CA GLY A 102 -10.04 0.40 2.31
C GLY A 102 -9.62 -0.27 3.60
N VAL A 103 -8.50 0.18 4.15
CA VAL A 103 -7.96 -0.36 5.39
C VAL A 103 -7.30 0.76 6.19
N ILE A 104 -7.41 0.69 7.51
CA ILE A 104 -6.66 1.58 8.38
C ILE A 104 -5.25 1.03 8.56
N LEU A 105 -4.26 1.81 8.13
CA LEU A 105 -2.84 1.55 8.38
C LEU A 105 -2.34 2.51 9.44
N SER A 106 -1.62 2.01 10.41
CA SER A 106 -1.09 2.86 11.48
C SER A 106 0.29 2.41 11.94
N ALA A 107 1.04 3.35 12.50
CA ALA A 107 2.32 3.06 13.12
C ALA A 107 2.14 2.12 14.32
N GLU A 108 1.03 2.22 15.03
CA GLU A 108 0.73 1.35 16.17
C GLU A 108 0.47 -0.08 15.74
N LYS A 109 -0.37 -0.28 14.72
CA LYS A 109 -0.68 -1.63 14.18
C LYS A 109 0.47 -2.24 13.41
N LYS A 110 1.33 -1.41 12.84
CA LYS A 110 2.50 -1.82 12.04
C LYS A 110 2.12 -2.70 10.84
N ASN A 111 0.90 -2.53 10.35
CA ASN A 111 0.37 -3.27 9.23
C ASN A 111 0.67 -2.57 7.90
N MET A 112 0.64 -3.34 6.83
CA MET A 112 0.96 -2.89 5.48
C MET A 112 -0.10 -3.36 4.50
N LEU A 113 -0.15 -2.69 3.33
CA LEU A 113 -0.97 -3.12 2.22
C LEU A 113 -0.09 -3.25 0.99
N TYR A 114 -0.17 -4.39 0.30
CA TYR A 114 0.40 -4.53 -1.03
C TYR A 114 -0.67 -4.26 -2.07
N VAL A 115 -0.49 -3.20 -2.85
CA VAL A 115 -1.38 -2.77 -3.93
C VAL A 115 -0.74 -3.17 -5.25
N PRO A 116 -1.33 -4.11 -6.01
CA PRO A 116 -0.74 -4.58 -7.25
C PRO A 116 -0.67 -3.51 -8.34
N GLU A 117 0.11 -3.81 -9.37
CA GLU A 117 0.09 -3.04 -10.61
C GLU A 117 -1.32 -3.03 -11.20
N GLY A 118 -1.71 -1.91 -11.81
CA GLY A 118 -3.02 -1.76 -12.41
C GLY A 118 -4.11 -1.32 -11.44
N PHE A 119 -3.74 -0.86 -10.26
CA PHE A 119 -4.67 -0.27 -9.29
C PHE A 119 -4.49 1.24 -9.21
N ALA A 120 -5.57 1.94 -8.88
CA ALA A 120 -5.49 3.31 -8.38
C ALA A 120 -5.38 3.26 -6.86
N HIS A 121 -4.62 4.17 -6.28
CA HIS A 121 -4.29 4.15 -4.87
C HIS A 121 -4.27 5.55 -4.27
N GLY A 122 -4.75 5.66 -3.04
CA GLY A 122 -4.71 6.89 -2.29
C GLY A 122 -4.95 6.68 -0.81
N PHE A 123 -4.84 7.75 -0.03
CA PHE A 123 -5.08 7.67 1.39
C PHE A 123 -5.58 9.00 1.97
N TYR A 124 -6.22 8.90 3.12
CA TYR A 124 -6.74 10.00 3.91
C TYR A 124 -6.13 9.97 5.31
N VAL A 125 -5.62 11.11 5.77
CA VAL A 125 -4.94 11.20 7.09
C VAL A 125 -5.95 11.37 8.20
N LEU A 126 -5.95 10.44 9.15
CA LEU A 126 -6.89 10.40 10.29
C LEU A 126 -6.31 11.04 11.56
N SER A 127 -5.01 10.95 11.77
CA SER A 127 -4.30 11.54 12.91
C SER A 127 -3.88 12.97 12.63
N ASP A 128 -3.31 13.66 13.62
CA ASP A 128 -2.84 15.05 13.45
C ASP A 128 -1.82 15.18 12.32
N THR A 129 -0.92 14.22 12.24
CA THR A 129 0.01 14.04 11.12
C THR A 129 0.19 12.56 10.84
N ALA A 130 0.64 12.21 9.65
CA ALA A 130 1.04 10.85 9.33
C ALA A 130 2.25 10.88 8.40
N GLU A 131 3.22 10.02 8.68
CA GLU A 131 4.33 9.74 7.78
C GLU A 131 4.04 8.42 7.06
N PHE A 132 4.11 8.47 5.75
CA PHE A 132 3.75 7.38 4.86
C PHE A 132 4.96 6.98 4.04
N LEU A 133 5.26 5.68 4.04
CA LEU A 133 6.39 5.12 3.32
C LEU A 133 5.88 4.04 2.37
N TYR A 134 6.39 4.02 1.13
CA TYR A 134 6.03 2.94 0.23
C TYR A 134 7.14 2.61 -0.77
N LYS A 135 7.19 1.33 -1.13
CA LYS A 135 8.07 0.78 -2.16
C LYS A 135 7.29 0.62 -3.45
N CYS A 136 7.95 0.87 -4.57
CA CYS A 136 7.34 0.76 -5.90
C CYS A 136 8.07 -0.25 -6.77
N THR A 137 7.32 -0.99 -7.58
CA THR A 137 7.87 -1.97 -8.52
C THR A 137 8.36 -1.35 -9.83
N ASP A 138 8.03 -0.08 -10.08
CA ASP A 138 8.50 0.67 -11.25
C ASP A 138 8.74 2.12 -10.86
N PHE A 139 9.42 2.85 -11.71
CA PHE A 139 9.80 4.22 -11.45
C PHE A 139 8.64 5.19 -11.65
N TYR A 140 8.65 6.28 -10.88
CA TYR A 140 7.69 7.36 -11.05
C TYR A 140 7.87 8.00 -12.43
N ASP A 141 6.77 8.08 -13.18
CA ASP A 141 6.72 8.69 -14.49
C ASP A 141 5.60 9.74 -14.51
N PRO A 142 5.95 11.02 -14.29
CA PRO A 142 4.93 12.07 -14.24
C PRO A 142 4.17 12.24 -15.56
N SER A 143 4.76 11.84 -16.70
CA SER A 143 4.10 11.94 -17.99
C SER A 143 2.96 10.94 -18.17
N SER A 144 2.94 9.84 -17.39
CA SER A 144 1.89 8.83 -17.46
C SER A 144 0.96 8.85 -16.25
N GLU A 145 1.19 9.73 -15.30
CA GLU A 145 0.37 9.82 -14.09
C GLU A 145 -1.05 10.31 -14.42
N ALA A 146 -2.03 9.68 -13.75
CA ALA A 146 -3.43 10.09 -13.81
C ALA A 146 -4.05 9.98 -12.42
N VAL A 147 -5.16 10.67 -12.22
CA VAL A 147 -5.87 10.75 -10.95
C VAL A 147 -7.34 10.46 -11.16
N ILE A 148 -7.90 9.63 -10.28
CA ILE A 148 -9.36 9.42 -10.19
C ILE A 148 -9.84 10.19 -8.96
N MET A 149 -10.93 10.95 -9.13
CA MET A 149 -11.55 11.65 -8.00
C MET A 149 -12.14 10.61 -7.03
N TRP A 150 -11.91 10.79 -5.73
CA TRP A 150 -12.41 9.86 -4.70
C TRP A 150 -13.93 9.70 -4.73
N ASN A 151 -14.65 10.70 -5.20
CA ASN A 151 -16.11 10.71 -5.30
C ASN A 151 -16.63 10.51 -6.72
N ASP A 152 -15.80 9.93 -7.61
CA ASP A 152 -16.20 9.65 -8.99
C ASP A 152 -17.35 8.64 -8.99
N PRO A 153 -18.51 8.96 -9.61
CA PRO A 153 -19.65 8.06 -9.64
C PRO A 153 -19.50 6.91 -10.64
N ALA A 154 -18.50 6.95 -11.51
CA ALA A 154 -18.30 5.94 -12.54
C ALA A 154 -17.69 4.64 -12.01
#